data_3f8b63dde6acc4a7f3b1842e1077a123
#
_entry.id   3f8b63dde6acc4a7f3b1842e1077a123
#
_cell.length_a   1.000
_cell.length_b   1.000
_cell.length_c   1.000
_cell.angle_alpha   90.00
_cell.angle_beta   90.00
_cell.angle_gamma   90.00
#
_symmetry.space_group_name_H-M   'P 1'
#
loop_
_entity.id
_entity.type
_entity.pdbx_description
1 polymer ?
#
loop_
_entity_poly.entity_id
_entity_poly.type
_entity_poly.pdbx_seq_one_letter_code
_entity_poly.pdbx_strand_id
1 'polypeptide(L)'
;MSTSDREHQHKPLAASSTEPEPATVMANELKRARELQGAGHEAQLAARDMAAMRLLAVKQELAPYVEALPELRAFVELALVNGETPRLWLDLVSYVVMAADQQHWRLVQDTMDGREIIFETDQLDELVEFLRKFIAHRAVQRERLLRSDGNDARPLLRTVSGGLQQALLWMAWLAGLATGAFALLAWLMASGRL
;
A
#
# COMPACT_ATOMS: atom_id res chain seq x y z
N MET A 1 -31.97 -88.43 39.56
CA MET A 1 -30.55 -88.07 39.74
C MET A 1 -30.18 -87.18 38.55
N SER A 2 -30.11 -85.95 38.82
CA SER A 2 -30.13 -84.85 37.89
C SER A 2 -28.75 -84.25 37.75
N THR A 3 -28.23 -84.15 36.59
CA THR A 3 -27.01 -83.47 36.29
C THR A 3 -27.38 -82.25 35.42
N SER A 4 -27.16 -81.10 36.02
CA SER A 4 -27.42 -79.81 35.44
C SER A 4 -26.22 -79.38 34.57
N ASP A 5 -26.43 -79.31 33.28
CA ASP A 5 -25.52 -78.71 32.32
C ASP A 5 -25.66 -77.15 32.38
N ARG A 6 -24.61 -76.44 32.81
CA ARG A 6 -24.48 -75.02 32.70
C ARG A 6 -23.77 -74.74 31.39
N GLU A 7 -24.51 -74.32 30.42
CA GLU A 7 -24.05 -73.77 29.19
C GLU A 7 -23.48 -72.38 29.48
N HIS A 8 -22.15 -72.24 29.40
CA HIS A 8 -21.47 -70.99 29.45
C HIS A 8 -21.60 -70.24 28.11
N GLN A 9 -22.51 -69.32 28.07
CA GLN A 9 -22.69 -68.42 26.95
C GLN A 9 -21.52 -67.50 26.88
N HIS A 10 -20.55 -67.79 26.03
CA HIS A 10 -19.46 -66.89 25.64
C HIS A 10 -20.02 -65.70 24.83
N LYS A 11 -20.15 -64.59 25.44
CA LYS A 11 -20.40 -63.30 24.81
C LYS A 11 -19.12 -62.85 24.11
N PRO A 12 -19.07 -62.66 22.79
CA PRO A 12 -17.90 -62.12 22.12
C PRO A 12 -17.85 -60.62 22.41
N LEU A 13 -16.93 -60.21 23.26
CA LEU A 13 -16.43 -58.85 23.32
C LEU A 13 -15.50 -58.65 22.11
N ALA A 14 -16.00 -58.07 21.06
CA ALA A 14 -15.19 -57.54 19.99
C ALA A 14 -15.74 -56.20 19.57
N ALA A 15 -15.59 -55.19 20.44
CA ALA A 15 -15.52 -53.83 19.98
C ALA A 15 -14.06 -53.59 19.59
N SER A 16 -13.69 -53.99 18.38
CA SER A 16 -12.45 -53.52 17.78
C SER A 16 -12.63 -52.02 17.52
N SER A 17 -12.15 -51.20 18.43
CA SER A 17 -11.87 -49.82 18.15
C SER A 17 -10.74 -49.80 17.11
N THR A 18 -11.12 -49.89 15.86
CA THR A 18 -10.17 -49.71 14.74
C THR A 18 -9.75 -48.27 14.78
N GLU A 19 -8.60 -48.02 15.36
CA GLU A 19 -7.94 -46.74 15.28
C GLU A 19 -7.80 -46.36 13.79
N PRO A 20 -8.30 -45.23 13.34
CA PRO A 20 -8.30 -44.92 11.91
C PRO A 20 -6.86 -44.91 11.39
N GLU A 21 -6.65 -45.57 10.28
CA GLU A 21 -5.35 -45.70 9.63
C GLU A 21 -4.74 -44.28 9.42
N PRO A 22 -3.46 -44.10 9.74
CA PRO A 22 -2.82 -42.77 9.60
C PRO A 22 -3.00 -42.08 8.24
N ALA A 23 -3.11 -42.89 7.17
CA ALA A 23 -3.41 -42.42 5.82
C ALA A 23 -4.79 -41.76 5.69
N THR A 24 -5.81 -42.36 6.33
CA THR A 24 -7.20 -41.85 6.32
C THR A 24 -7.31 -40.57 7.16
N VAL A 25 -6.61 -40.50 8.28
CA VAL A 25 -6.56 -39.27 9.10
C VAL A 25 -5.96 -38.13 8.29
N MET A 26 -4.80 -38.34 7.65
CA MET A 26 -4.13 -37.35 6.84
C MET A 26 -4.95 -36.92 5.61
N ALA A 27 -5.65 -37.87 4.96
CA ALA A 27 -6.53 -37.55 3.83
C ALA A 27 -7.70 -36.64 4.26
N ASN A 28 -8.27 -36.88 5.43
CA ASN A 28 -9.33 -36.03 5.98
C ASN A 28 -8.83 -34.63 6.36
N GLU A 29 -7.63 -34.52 6.94
CA GLU A 29 -7.03 -33.23 7.24
C GLU A 29 -6.69 -32.44 5.96
N LEU A 30 -6.18 -33.10 4.92
CA LEU A 30 -5.96 -32.47 3.62
C LEU A 30 -7.26 -31.98 2.98
N LYS A 31 -8.33 -32.73 3.10
CA LYS A 31 -9.65 -32.32 2.60
C LYS A 31 -10.15 -31.09 3.35
N ARG A 32 -10.09 -31.10 4.68
CA ARG A 32 -10.45 -29.94 5.50
C ARG A 32 -9.61 -28.69 5.18
N ALA A 33 -8.30 -28.87 5.02
CA ALA A 33 -7.41 -27.76 4.66
C ALA A 33 -7.79 -27.14 3.31
N ARG A 34 -8.14 -27.97 2.30
CA ARG A 34 -8.59 -27.48 0.99
C ARG A 34 -9.94 -26.75 1.08
N GLU A 35 -10.88 -27.27 1.86
CA GLU A 35 -12.19 -26.65 2.08
C GLU A 35 -12.04 -25.29 2.77
N LEU A 36 -11.20 -25.19 3.81
CA LEU A 36 -10.90 -23.92 4.50
C LEU A 36 -10.21 -22.92 3.58
N GLN A 37 -9.29 -23.40 2.74
CA GLN A 37 -8.59 -22.54 1.78
C GLN A 37 -9.55 -22.03 0.70
N GLY A 38 -10.47 -22.87 0.22
CA GLY A 38 -11.52 -22.46 -0.72
C GLY A 38 -12.45 -21.41 -0.12
N ALA A 39 -12.97 -21.65 1.08
CA ALA A 39 -13.83 -20.72 1.79
C ALA A 39 -13.13 -19.37 2.08
N GLY A 40 -11.84 -19.41 2.44
CA GLY A 40 -11.03 -18.19 2.62
C GLY A 40 -10.89 -17.38 1.34
N HIS A 41 -10.68 -18.04 0.22
CA HIS A 41 -10.58 -17.38 -1.08
C HIS A 41 -11.91 -16.74 -1.52
N GLU A 42 -13.02 -17.44 -1.36
CA GLU A 42 -14.36 -16.89 -1.63
C GLU A 42 -14.67 -15.69 -0.75
N ALA A 43 -14.35 -15.73 0.55
CA ALA A 43 -14.53 -14.61 1.46
C ALA A 43 -13.68 -13.39 1.05
N GLN A 44 -12.46 -13.61 0.58
CA GLN A 44 -11.59 -12.55 0.06
C GLN A 44 -12.17 -11.89 -1.19
N LEU A 45 -12.69 -12.69 -2.13
CA LEU A 45 -13.35 -12.17 -3.34
C LEU A 45 -14.59 -11.35 -2.98
N ALA A 46 -15.44 -11.87 -2.08
CA ALA A 46 -16.63 -11.16 -1.63
C ALA A 46 -16.27 -9.82 -0.94
N ALA A 47 -15.26 -9.79 -0.09
CA ALA A 47 -14.78 -8.57 0.57
C ALA A 47 -14.26 -7.55 -0.45
N ARG A 48 -13.53 -8.00 -1.47
CA ARG A 48 -13.06 -7.15 -2.55
C ARG A 48 -14.20 -6.55 -3.36
N ASP A 49 -15.20 -7.35 -3.72
CA ASP A 49 -16.35 -6.88 -4.47
C ASP A 49 -17.18 -5.87 -3.67
N MET A 50 -17.36 -6.12 -2.37
CA MET A 50 -17.99 -5.16 -1.47
C MET A 50 -17.22 -3.84 -1.37
N ALA A 51 -15.90 -3.88 -1.28
CA ALA A 51 -15.06 -2.69 -1.30
C ALA A 51 -15.20 -1.90 -2.60
N ALA A 52 -15.20 -2.59 -3.75
CA ALA A 52 -15.40 -1.96 -5.06
C ALA A 52 -16.78 -1.29 -5.17
N MET A 53 -17.85 -1.94 -4.69
CA MET A 53 -19.19 -1.37 -4.67
C MET A 53 -19.29 -0.11 -3.78
N ARG A 54 -18.66 -0.11 -2.62
CA ARG A 54 -18.58 1.06 -1.74
C ARG A 54 -17.82 2.22 -2.39
N LEU A 55 -16.71 1.95 -3.05
CA LEU A 55 -15.96 2.96 -3.79
C LEU A 55 -16.73 3.48 -5.01
N LEU A 56 -17.53 2.63 -5.65
CA LEU A 56 -18.42 3.04 -6.73
C LEU A 56 -19.48 4.04 -6.23
N ALA A 57 -20.04 3.84 -5.04
CA ALA A 57 -20.96 4.78 -4.43
C ALA A 57 -20.30 6.17 -4.22
N VAL A 58 -19.07 6.20 -3.69
CA VAL A 58 -18.29 7.45 -3.57
C VAL A 58 -18.11 8.13 -4.93
N LYS A 59 -17.76 7.35 -5.97
CA LYS A 59 -17.64 7.88 -7.33
C LYS A 59 -18.94 8.51 -7.84
N GLN A 60 -20.06 7.82 -7.64
CA GLN A 60 -21.39 8.29 -8.09
C GLN A 60 -21.78 9.59 -7.40
N GLU A 61 -21.52 9.72 -6.12
CA GLU A 61 -21.79 10.95 -5.35
C GLU A 61 -20.87 12.12 -5.74
N LEU A 62 -19.62 11.85 -6.12
CA LEU A 62 -18.66 12.88 -6.53
C LEU A 62 -18.78 13.31 -8.00
N ALA A 63 -19.18 12.41 -8.89
CA ALA A 63 -19.21 12.65 -10.33
C ALA A 63 -19.94 13.93 -10.72
N PRO A 64 -21.17 14.25 -10.20
CA PRO A 64 -21.88 15.47 -10.55
C PRO A 64 -21.08 16.74 -10.26
N TYR A 65 -20.32 16.79 -9.17
CA TYR A 65 -19.54 17.97 -8.79
C TYR A 65 -18.31 18.16 -9.69
N VAL A 66 -17.67 17.07 -10.10
CA VAL A 66 -16.52 17.12 -11.03
C VAL A 66 -17.00 17.46 -12.44
N GLU A 67 -18.12 16.91 -12.87
CA GLU A 67 -18.68 17.14 -14.21
C GLU A 67 -19.23 18.55 -14.39
N ALA A 68 -19.72 19.17 -13.31
CA ALA A 68 -20.26 20.53 -13.35
C ALA A 68 -19.21 21.58 -13.72
N LEU A 69 -17.92 21.34 -13.44
CA LEU A 69 -16.84 22.30 -13.67
C LEU A 69 -15.81 21.75 -14.65
N PRO A 70 -15.70 22.31 -15.89
CA PRO A 70 -14.71 21.86 -16.88
C PRO A 70 -13.27 21.93 -16.37
N GLU A 71 -12.97 22.85 -15.47
CA GLU A 71 -11.66 23.04 -14.86
C GLU A 71 -11.26 21.83 -14.01
N LEU A 72 -12.22 21.21 -13.31
CA LEU A 72 -11.98 20.01 -12.49
C LEU A 72 -11.72 18.80 -13.36
N ARG A 73 -12.45 18.64 -14.47
CA ARG A 73 -12.25 17.53 -15.43
C ARG A 73 -10.85 17.47 -16.02
N ALA A 74 -10.12 18.57 -16.01
CA ALA A 74 -8.76 18.62 -16.55
C ALA A 74 -7.72 17.91 -15.65
N PHE A 75 -8.04 17.62 -14.37
CA PHE A 75 -7.07 17.00 -13.47
C PHE A 75 -7.67 15.98 -12.48
N VAL A 76 -9.01 15.97 -12.31
CA VAL A 76 -9.68 14.97 -11.49
C VAL A 76 -10.19 13.85 -12.39
N GLU A 77 -9.64 12.67 -12.18
CA GLU A 77 -10.05 11.46 -12.87
C GLU A 77 -10.64 10.48 -11.84
N LEU A 78 -11.98 10.37 -11.81
CA LEU A 78 -12.64 9.41 -10.90
C LEU A 78 -12.52 7.98 -11.48
N ALA A 79 -11.31 7.43 -11.43
CA ALA A 79 -11.00 6.10 -11.96
C ALA A 79 -11.09 5.04 -10.87
N LEU A 80 -12.11 4.16 -10.95
CA LEU A 80 -12.17 2.97 -10.10
C LEU A 80 -11.31 1.86 -10.71
N VAL A 81 -10.25 1.49 -10.02
CA VAL A 81 -9.35 0.39 -10.40
C VAL A 81 -9.63 -0.81 -9.54
N ASN A 82 -10.12 -1.88 -10.16
CA ASN A 82 -10.36 -3.16 -9.52
C ASN A 82 -9.06 -3.98 -9.55
N GLY A 83 -8.47 -4.17 -8.36
CA GLY A 83 -7.29 -4.99 -8.17
C GLY A 83 -7.46 -5.88 -6.94
N GLU A 84 -6.37 -6.37 -6.40
CA GLU A 84 -6.36 -7.06 -5.10
C GLU A 84 -6.93 -6.17 -3.98
N THR A 85 -6.60 -4.90 -4.03
CA THR A 85 -7.21 -3.85 -3.20
C THR A 85 -7.84 -2.81 -4.13
N PRO A 86 -9.17 -2.73 -4.26
CA PRO A 86 -9.84 -1.74 -5.08
C PRO A 86 -9.50 -0.31 -4.64
N ARG A 87 -9.32 0.60 -5.61
CA ARG A 87 -8.97 2.01 -5.37
C ARG A 87 -9.78 2.92 -6.27
N LEU A 88 -10.26 4.01 -5.72
CA LEU A 88 -10.85 5.10 -6.48
C LEU A 88 -9.85 6.24 -6.57
N TRP A 89 -9.19 6.39 -7.70
CA TRP A 89 -8.25 7.46 -7.95
C TRP A 89 -8.99 8.78 -8.18
N LEU A 90 -8.51 9.84 -7.54
CA LEU A 90 -9.00 11.21 -7.69
C LEU A 90 -8.06 12.01 -8.60
N ASP A 91 -6.76 11.80 -8.43
CA ASP A 91 -5.70 12.38 -9.23
C ASP A 91 -4.51 11.38 -9.31
N LEU A 92 -3.37 11.81 -9.86
CA LEU A 92 -2.19 10.95 -10.07
C LEU A 92 -1.56 10.42 -8.77
N VAL A 93 -1.84 11.04 -7.63
CA VAL A 93 -1.19 10.72 -6.35
C VAL A 93 -2.18 10.47 -5.21
N SER A 94 -3.47 10.78 -5.40
CA SER A 94 -4.48 10.68 -4.35
C SER A 94 -5.57 9.70 -4.73
N TYR A 95 -5.92 8.81 -3.81
CA TYR A 95 -6.95 7.80 -4.02
C TYR A 95 -7.69 7.46 -2.74
N VAL A 96 -8.93 7.00 -2.90
CA VAL A 96 -9.74 6.46 -1.80
C VAL A 96 -9.65 4.93 -1.83
N VAL A 97 -9.52 4.34 -0.65
CA VAL A 97 -9.46 2.89 -0.43
C VAL A 97 -10.27 2.53 0.79
N MET A 98 -10.75 1.29 0.86
CA MET A 98 -11.31 0.75 2.10
C MET A 98 -10.20 0.34 3.05
N ALA A 99 -10.38 0.62 4.34
CA ALA A 99 -9.50 0.11 5.39
C ALA A 99 -9.57 -1.42 5.49
N ALA A 100 -8.66 -2.02 6.22
CA ALA A 100 -8.61 -3.48 6.38
C ALA A 100 -9.86 -4.06 7.06
N ASP A 101 -10.54 -3.27 7.88
CA ASP A 101 -11.79 -3.63 8.55
C ASP A 101 -13.01 -3.62 7.62
N GLN A 102 -12.85 -3.15 6.38
CA GLN A 102 -13.91 -2.99 5.37
C GLN A 102 -15.06 -2.05 5.81
N GLN A 103 -14.85 -1.26 6.85
CA GLN A 103 -15.87 -0.32 7.39
C GLN A 103 -15.51 1.13 7.10
N HIS A 104 -14.23 1.49 7.23
CA HIS A 104 -13.75 2.85 7.06
C HIS A 104 -13.24 3.10 5.63
N TRP A 105 -13.54 4.26 5.10
CA TRP A 105 -12.88 4.80 3.90
C TRP A 105 -11.65 5.59 4.31
N ARG A 106 -10.59 5.46 3.55
CA ARG A 106 -9.34 6.22 3.72
C ARG A 106 -9.03 6.98 2.46
N LEU A 107 -8.84 8.29 2.58
CA LEU A 107 -8.16 9.06 1.54
C LEU A 107 -6.66 8.95 1.78
N VAL A 108 -5.96 8.42 0.80
CA VAL A 108 -4.52 8.21 0.84
C VAL A 108 -3.87 9.06 -0.24
N GLN A 109 -2.73 9.63 0.09
CA GLN A 109 -1.87 10.34 -0.85
C GLN A 109 -0.50 9.66 -0.91
N ASP A 110 -0.04 9.36 -2.13
CA ASP A 110 1.33 8.89 -2.36
C ASP A 110 2.27 10.12 -2.38
N THR A 111 3.23 10.15 -1.46
CA THR A 111 4.25 11.18 -1.33
C THR A 111 5.63 10.60 -1.60
N MET A 112 6.65 11.45 -1.69
CA MET A 112 8.04 10.98 -1.85
C MET A 112 8.54 10.18 -0.64
N ASP A 113 7.98 10.46 0.54
CA ASP A 113 8.35 9.80 1.80
C ASP A 113 7.50 8.54 2.09
N GLY A 114 6.52 8.25 1.23
CA GLY A 114 5.64 7.09 1.36
C GLY A 114 4.16 7.44 1.21
N ARG A 115 3.31 6.58 1.78
CA ARG A 115 1.85 6.74 1.76
C ARG A 115 1.38 7.43 3.03
N GLU A 116 0.62 8.49 2.86
CA GLU A 116 0.03 9.26 3.95
C GLU A 116 -1.50 9.14 3.92
N ILE A 117 -2.10 8.83 5.06
CA ILE A 117 -3.55 8.83 5.24
C ILE A 117 -3.96 10.27 5.58
N ILE A 118 -4.65 10.92 4.65
CA ILE A 118 -5.11 12.31 4.81
C ILE A 118 -6.40 12.38 5.62
N PHE A 119 -7.28 11.41 5.44
CA PHE A 119 -8.59 11.38 6.07
C PHE A 119 -9.12 9.95 6.20
N GLU A 120 -9.85 9.68 7.27
CA GLU A 120 -10.48 8.38 7.53
C GLU A 120 -11.83 8.59 8.19
N THR A 121 -12.88 7.91 7.70
CA THR A 121 -14.24 7.96 8.26
C THR A 121 -15.03 6.71 7.88
N ASP A 122 -16.07 6.40 8.65
CA ASP A 122 -17.06 5.36 8.36
C ASP A 122 -18.35 5.91 7.73
N GLN A 123 -18.44 7.24 7.55
CA GLN A 123 -19.62 7.92 7.01
C GLN A 123 -19.39 8.41 5.58
N LEU A 124 -20.24 7.96 4.65
CA LEU A 124 -20.12 8.32 3.24
C LEU A 124 -20.28 9.84 3.02
N ASP A 125 -21.26 10.46 3.68
CA ASP A 125 -21.55 11.89 3.51
C ASP A 125 -20.39 12.76 3.97
N GLU A 126 -19.78 12.40 5.08
CA GLU A 126 -18.59 13.07 5.62
C GLU A 126 -17.39 12.94 4.68
N LEU A 127 -17.18 11.73 4.14
CA LEU A 127 -16.15 11.51 3.13
C LEU A 127 -16.37 12.40 1.90
N VAL A 128 -17.59 12.39 1.34
CA VAL A 128 -17.92 13.15 0.12
C VAL A 128 -17.75 14.65 0.37
N GLU A 129 -18.16 15.15 1.53
CA GLU A 129 -17.96 16.55 1.91
C GLU A 129 -16.46 16.90 1.99
N PHE A 130 -15.67 16.05 2.63
CA PHE A 130 -14.22 16.22 2.71
C PHE A 130 -13.56 16.19 1.33
N LEU A 131 -13.92 15.21 0.49
CA LEU A 131 -13.36 15.07 -0.86
C LEU A 131 -13.68 16.27 -1.76
N ARG A 132 -14.87 16.85 -1.66
CA ARG A 132 -15.21 18.10 -2.38
C ARG A 132 -14.29 19.25 -1.97
N LYS A 133 -14.07 19.43 -0.66
CA LYS A 133 -13.16 20.48 -0.15
C LYS A 133 -11.72 20.21 -0.60
N PHE A 134 -11.27 18.96 -0.53
CA PHE A 134 -9.94 18.54 -0.96
C PHE A 134 -9.71 18.81 -2.45
N ILE A 135 -10.63 18.41 -3.32
CA ILE A 135 -10.57 18.65 -4.76
C ILE A 135 -10.54 20.16 -5.07
N ALA A 136 -11.41 20.95 -4.43
CA ALA A 136 -11.43 22.40 -4.60
C ALA A 136 -10.10 23.06 -4.18
N HIS A 137 -9.54 22.64 -3.06
CA HIS A 137 -8.23 23.13 -2.60
C HIS A 137 -7.11 22.81 -3.59
N ARG A 138 -7.11 21.59 -4.11
CA ARG A 138 -6.14 21.13 -5.13
C ARG A 138 -6.28 21.93 -6.44
N ALA A 139 -7.50 22.24 -6.86
CA ALA A 139 -7.76 23.08 -8.02
C ALA A 139 -7.10 24.46 -7.88
N VAL A 140 -7.36 25.11 -6.75
CA VAL A 140 -6.76 26.44 -6.45
C VAL A 140 -5.24 26.39 -6.38
N GLN A 141 -4.67 25.36 -5.77
CA GLN A 141 -3.22 25.17 -5.73
C GLN A 141 -2.62 25.04 -7.14
N ARG A 142 -3.25 24.21 -8.00
CA ARG A 142 -2.82 24.03 -9.39
C ARG A 142 -2.90 25.35 -10.17
N GLU A 143 -3.98 26.09 -10.02
CA GLU A 143 -4.14 27.39 -10.68
C GLU A 143 -3.05 28.38 -10.27
N ARG A 144 -2.68 28.43 -8.98
CA ARG A 144 -1.57 29.25 -8.49
C ARG A 144 -0.24 28.86 -9.14
N LEU A 145 0.04 27.56 -9.24
CA LEU A 145 1.26 27.06 -9.88
C LEU A 145 1.33 27.46 -11.36
N LEU A 146 0.22 27.29 -12.09
CA LEU A 146 0.15 27.68 -13.51
C LEU A 146 0.29 29.18 -13.72
N ARG A 147 -0.20 30.03 -12.80
CA ARG A 147 -0.01 31.47 -12.85
C ARG A 147 1.42 31.90 -12.50
N SER A 148 2.08 31.21 -11.58
CA SER A 148 3.48 31.50 -11.24
C SER A 148 4.44 31.13 -12.38
N ASP A 149 4.17 30.03 -13.10
CA ASP A 149 4.95 29.65 -14.29
C ASP A 149 4.79 30.63 -15.46
N GLY A 150 3.64 31.31 -15.56
CA GLY A 150 3.40 32.29 -16.63
C GLY A 150 4.16 33.61 -16.47
N ASN A 151 4.64 33.93 -15.28
CA ASN A 151 5.35 35.21 -15.00
C ASN A 151 6.85 35.06 -14.83
N ASP A 152 7.36 33.86 -14.66
CA ASP A 152 8.77 33.52 -14.62
C ASP A 152 9.09 32.48 -15.73
N ALA A 153 9.27 32.98 -16.96
CA ALA A 153 9.91 32.18 -18.03
C ALA A 153 11.40 31.96 -17.73
N ARG A 154 11.71 31.56 -16.50
CA ARG A 154 13.00 30.97 -16.14
C ARG A 154 12.80 29.47 -16.08
N PRO A 155 13.56 28.68 -16.84
CA PRO A 155 13.53 27.25 -16.72
C PRO A 155 13.85 26.91 -15.27
N LEU A 156 12.82 26.40 -14.54
CA LEU A 156 13.02 25.81 -13.21
C LEU A 156 13.76 24.48 -13.37
N LEU A 157 14.98 24.54 -13.89
CA LEU A 157 16.04 23.69 -13.41
C LEU A 157 16.44 24.21 -12.03
N ARG A 158 15.51 24.13 -11.09
CA ARG A 158 15.86 24.14 -9.69
C ARG A 158 16.53 22.79 -9.42
N THR A 159 17.76 22.69 -9.94
CA THR A 159 18.71 21.74 -9.41
C THR A 159 18.69 21.94 -7.91
N VAL A 160 18.19 20.93 -7.22
CA VAL A 160 18.33 20.74 -5.79
C VAL A 160 19.67 21.33 -5.39
N SER A 161 19.68 22.23 -4.42
CA SER A 161 20.84 22.97 -3.91
C SER A 161 21.95 22.08 -3.32
N GLY A 162 22.08 20.85 -3.76
CA GLY A 162 23.21 19.96 -3.54
C GLY A 162 24.46 20.35 -4.34
N GLY A 163 24.31 21.07 -5.46
CA GLY A 163 25.43 21.38 -6.32
C GLY A 163 26.46 22.31 -5.68
N LEU A 164 26.04 23.30 -4.89
CA LEU A 164 26.95 24.18 -4.17
C LEU A 164 27.66 23.45 -3.01
N GLN A 165 26.95 22.66 -2.26
CA GLN A 165 27.53 21.82 -1.20
C GLN A 165 28.48 20.77 -1.76
N GLN A 166 28.12 20.14 -2.86
CA GLN A 166 28.97 19.20 -3.55
C GLN A 166 30.21 19.88 -4.16
N ALA A 167 30.07 21.03 -4.78
CA ALA A 167 31.20 21.82 -5.30
C ALA A 167 32.16 22.27 -4.19
N LEU A 168 31.65 22.67 -3.03
CA LEU A 168 32.47 23.02 -1.87
C LEU A 168 33.23 21.81 -1.30
N LEU A 169 32.60 20.63 -1.28
CA LEU A 169 33.24 19.39 -0.87
C LEU A 169 34.35 19.00 -1.84
N TRP A 170 34.14 19.11 -3.15
CA TRP A 170 35.19 18.84 -4.15
C TRP A 170 36.34 19.85 -4.08
N MET A 171 36.05 21.14 -3.84
CA MET A 171 37.09 22.15 -3.64
C MET A 171 37.91 21.91 -2.37
N ALA A 172 37.25 21.55 -1.26
CA ALA A 172 37.94 21.19 -0.01
C ALA A 172 38.85 19.94 -0.19
N TRP A 173 38.39 18.97 -0.95
CA TRP A 173 39.14 17.74 -1.24
C TRP A 173 40.38 18.05 -2.11
N LEU A 174 40.23 18.86 -3.18
CA LEU A 174 41.33 19.28 -4.03
C LEU A 174 42.36 20.12 -3.28
N ALA A 175 41.91 21.03 -2.39
CA ALA A 175 42.81 21.84 -1.55
C ALA A 175 43.60 20.96 -0.57
N GLY A 176 42.94 19.96 0.02
CA GLY A 176 43.62 18.97 0.91
C GLY A 176 44.67 18.15 0.16
N LEU A 177 44.36 17.71 -1.05
CA LEU A 177 45.28 16.94 -1.90
C LEU A 177 46.52 17.77 -2.32
N ALA A 178 46.29 19.03 -2.70
CA ALA A 178 47.38 19.98 -3.05
C ALA A 178 48.29 20.24 -1.85
N THR A 179 47.73 20.49 -0.67
CA THR A 179 48.49 20.74 0.57
C THR A 179 49.31 19.50 0.98
N GLY A 180 48.70 18.30 0.86
CA GLY A 180 49.40 17.02 1.14
C GLY A 180 50.55 16.78 0.19
N ALA A 181 50.37 17.03 -1.12
CA ALA A 181 51.43 16.86 -2.12
C ALA A 181 52.58 17.84 -1.87
N PHE A 182 52.28 19.10 -1.51
CA PHE A 182 53.28 20.12 -1.19
C PHE A 182 54.09 19.76 0.06
N ALA A 183 53.43 19.28 1.11
CA ALA A 183 54.09 18.83 2.35
C ALA A 183 55.01 17.62 2.09
N LEU A 184 54.61 16.71 1.25
CA LEU A 184 55.40 15.55 0.87
C LEU A 184 56.64 15.95 0.08
N LEU A 185 56.52 16.88 -0.87
CA LEU A 185 57.62 17.40 -1.66
C LEU A 185 58.61 18.17 -0.77
N ALA A 186 58.14 19.01 0.15
CA ALA A 186 58.98 19.71 1.12
C ALA A 186 59.73 18.75 2.03
N TRP A 187 59.08 17.67 2.48
CA TRP A 187 59.73 16.63 3.29
C TRP A 187 60.80 15.85 2.49
N LEU A 188 60.51 15.53 1.22
CA LEU A 188 61.49 14.87 0.34
C LEU A 188 62.73 15.73 0.11
N MET A 189 62.54 17.04 -0.14
CA MET A 189 63.68 18.00 -0.28
C MET A 189 64.45 18.16 1.00
N ALA A 190 63.81 18.24 2.16
CA ALA A 190 64.47 18.35 3.46
C ALA A 190 65.21 17.09 3.89
N SER A 191 64.75 15.89 3.43
CA SER A 191 65.38 14.62 3.75
C SER A 191 66.52 14.22 2.82
N GLY A 192 66.89 15.10 1.84
CA GLY A 192 68.02 14.86 0.96
C GLY A 192 67.92 13.66 0.05
N ARG A 193 66.74 13.20 -0.28
CA ARG A 193 66.44 12.02 -1.11
C ARG A 193 66.03 12.38 -2.55
N LEU A 194 66.35 13.61 -2.99
CA LEU A 194 66.33 14.03 -4.41
C LEU A 194 67.72 14.35 -4.85
#